data_6ed2bf77438f70f4f606836b436d8ccb
#
_entry.id   6ed2bf77438f70f4f606836b436d8ccb
#
_cell.length_a   1.000
_cell.length_b   1.000
_cell.length_c   1.000
_cell.angle_alpha   90.00
_cell.angle_beta   90.00
_cell.angle_gamma   90.00
#
_symmetry.space_group_name_H-M   'P 1'
#
loop_
_entity.id
_entity.type
_entity.pdbx_description
1 polymer ?
#
loop_
_entity_poly.entity_id
_entity_poly.type
_entity_poly.pdbx_seq_one_letter_code
_entity_poly.pdbx_strand_id
1 'polypeptide(L)'
;MAKTKNNIKNENNAFYYYERGLVYYNAGNYQEAINNFNKAIDLDPNNPYFYNSRGDAYFGQKEFQKAFNDYEIATKLNPNNSYFYYNKGLAYYCTENYQEAINNFNKAVNLDPNISDYYGDMGASYYLLKKYQEAINNFNKAIDLDPSNVYYYCFRGASYRDSENYNKAIENFNKAIDLDPNNAFYYYYRGVSYYLLKKYQEAIKDFNKAIELNPNNDSFYIGRWLIYRDLGDHNKATKDFDKAIELDPNNVSYFNGTGVVHRDLENYNETIKDFNKAIESKYYSDFYDALALHLSAETNEDFQKVVERFSSFINKYQVFPDKTHKLEFLLKEAYLYLIASKCNTKRFNGYLIFADILGWKGIWKKYISGKERIDIVNNLIDIRDELKRDEKNCSLNLISDTFIISPRNFEMSNKISKKLVELCLERKFVIRGAISYGECYNKDTVYVGPAVDEAASWHDVGEEIGIFYTPSARLSIQNETNFKDFNLLEGEIKLKSGKLKTFFINWYDEEKNRDNFYNIMRNEVITPDISSKYFNTEEKFEEYRNQANNDIKE
;
A
#
# COMPACT_ATOMS: atom_id res chain seq x y z
N MET A 1 -52.70 -48.24 -19.85
CA MET A 1 -51.64 -49.19 -19.43
C MET A 1 -50.28 -48.97 -20.09
N ALA A 2 -50.14 -48.45 -21.31
CA ALA A 2 -48.80 -48.19 -21.93
C ALA A 2 -48.06 -46.98 -21.35
N LYS A 3 -48.80 -45.89 -20.94
CA LYS A 3 -48.19 -44.71 -20.28
C LYS A 3 -47.61 -45.00 -18.89
N THR A 4 -48.25 -45.93 -18.13
CA THR A 4 -47.79 -46.33 -16.79
C THR A 4 -46.51 -47.21 -16.86
N LYS A 5 -46.39 -48.09 -17.88
CA LYS A 5 -45.19 -48.93 -18.05
C LYS A 5 -43.95 -48.17 -18.50
N ASN A 6 -44.09 -47.05 -19.26
CA ASN A 6 -42.95 -46.18 -19.61
C ASN A 6 -42.51 -45.33 -18.41
N ASN A 7 -43.44 -44.86 -17.55
CA ASN A 7 -43.06 -44.16 -16.33
C ASN A 7 -42.35 -45.05 -15.31
N ILE A 8 -42.78 -46.31 -15.15
CA ILE A 8 -42.14 -47.28 -14.24
C ILE A 8 -40.73 -47.68 -14.74
N LYS A 9 -40.48 -47.72 -16.07
CA LYS A 9 -39.12 -47.93 -16.60
C LYS A 9 -38.20 -46.71 -16.37
N ASN A 10 -38.72 -45.52 -16.30
CA ASN A 10 -37.95 -44.31 -16.05
C ASN A 10 -37.64 -44.09 -14.56
N GLU A 11 -38.51 -44.55 -13.63
CA GLU A 11 -38.27 -44.41 -12.18
C GLU A 11 -37.12 -45.28 -11.63
N ASN A 12 -36.66 -46.28 -12.36
CA ASN A 12 -35.48 -47.11 -12.02
C ASN A 12 -34.24 -46.78 -12.85
N ASN A 13 -34.16 -45.64 -13.51
CA ASN A 13 -33.05 -45.24 -14.34
C ASN A 13 -32.30 -44.05 -13.70
N ALA A 14 -31.08 -44.27 -13.21
CA ALA A 14 -30.22 -43.25 -12.60
C ALA A 14 -29.99 -42.05 -13.55
N PHE A 15 -29.76 -42.31 -14.84
CA PHE A 15 -29.58 -41.26 -15.85
C PHE A 15 -30.84 -40.39 -16.07
N TYR A 16 -32.04 -40.92 -15.93
CA TYR A 16 -33.26 -40.14 -16.00
C TYR A 16 -33.29 -39.07 -14.90
N TYR A 17 -32.94 -39.43 -13.67
CA TYR A 17 -32.88 -38.46 -12.57
C TYR A 17 -31.69 -37.51 -12.72
N TYR A 18 -30.59 -37.98 -13.22
CA TYR A 18 -29.40 -37.13 -13.50
C TYR A 18 -29.75 -36.03 -14.51
N GLU A 19 -30.26 -36.40 -15.69
CA GLU A 19 -30.67 -35.43 -16.72
C GLU A 19 -31.72 -34.43 -16.19
N ARG A 20 -32.67 -34.92 -15.42
CA ARG A 20 -33.66 -34.07 -14.78
C ARG A 20 -33.05 -33.12 -13.77
N GLY A 21 -32.05 -33.59 -13.02
CA GLY A 21 -31.24 -32.78 -12.12
C GLY A 21 -30.50 -31.65 -12.84
N LEU A 22 -29.87 -31.94 -14.00
CA LEU A 22 -29.22 -30.94 -14.84
C LEU A 22 -30.19 -29.86 -15.35
N VAL A 23 -31.42 -30.25 -15.74
CA VAL A 23 -32.45 -29.28 -16.16
C VAL A 23 -32.80 -28.32 -15.03
N TYR A 24 -32.98 -28.82 -13.81
CA TYR A 24 -33.25 -27.97 -12.65
C TYR A 24 -32.03 -27.10 -12.28
N TYR A 25 -30.82 -27.64 -12.36
CA TYR A 25 -29.60 -26.90 -12.12
C TYR A 25 -29.46 -25.71 -13.08
N ASN A 26 -29.61 -25.96 -14.38
CA ASN A 26 -29.55 -24.92 -15.42
C ASN A 26 -30.67 -23.84 -15.27
N ALA A 27 -31.79 -24.20 -14.65
CA ALA A 27 -32.88 -23.27 -14.30
C ALA A 27 -32.63 -22.52 -12.99
N GLY A 28 -31.46 -22.72 -12.31
CA GLY A 28 -31.15 -22.13 -11.02
C GLY A 28 -31.89 -22.75 -9.83
N ASN A 29 -32.66 -23.83 -10.07
CA ASN A 29 -33.43 -24.51 -9.01
C ASN A 29 -32.58 -25.60 -8.36
N TYR A 30 -31.56 -25.17 -7.60
CA TYR A 30 -30.53 -26.04 -7.04
C TYR A 30 -31.12 -27.10 -6.07
N GLN A 31 -32.17 -26.79 -5.30
CA GLN A 31 -32.74 -27.75 -4.37
C GLN A 31 -33.37 -28.93 -5.11
N GLU A 32 -34.14 -28.67 -6.17
CA GLU A 32 -34.72 -29.74 -6.99
C GLU A 32 -33.67 -30.49 -7.78
N ALA A 33 -32.58 -29.82 -8.20
CA ALA A 33 -31.42 -30.46 -8.79
C ALA A 33 -30.81 -31.48 -7.81
N ILE A 34 -30.54 -31.06 -6.56
CA ILE A 34 -30.00 -31.92 -5.50
C ILE A 34 -30.90 -33.12 -5.23
N ASN A 35 -32.23 -32.91 -5.14
CA ASN A 35 -33.19 -33.99 -4.93
C ASN A 35 -33.13 -35.04 -6.03
N ASN A 36 -32.94 -34.61 -7.28
CA ASN A 36 -32.85 -35.51 -8.41
C ASN A 36 -31.47 -36.20 -8.47
N PHE A 37 -30.38 -35.47 -8.21
CA PHE A 37 -29.03 -36.09 -8.12
C PHE A 37 -28.95 -37.11 -6.97
N ASN A 38 -29.61 -36.87 -5.83
CA ASN A 38 -29.68 -37.86 -4.74
C ASN A 38 -30.33 -39.16 -5.23
N LYS A 39 -31.45 -39.07 -5.97
CA LYS A 39 -32.07 -40.27 -6.54
C LYS A 39 -31.19 -40.98 -7.58
N ALA A 40 -30.44 -40.22 -8.37
CA ALA A 40 -29.46 -40.78 -9.30
C ALA A 40 -28.37 -41.55 -8.55
N ILE A 41 -27.85 -40.99 -7.47
CA ILE A 41 -26.83 -41.58 -6.62
C ILE A 41 -27.36 -42.82 -5.89
N ASP A 42 -28.58 -42.77 -5.37
CA ASP A 42 -29.21 -43.92 -4.73
C ASP A 42 -29.34 -45.13 -5.67
N LEU A 43 -29.55 -44.86 -6.95
CA LEU A 43 -29.69 -45.88 -7.99
C LEU A 43 -28.32 -46.39 -8.53
N ASP A 44 -27.33 -45.51 -8.61
CA ASP A 44 -25.97 -45.84 -9.02
C ASP A 44 -24.96 -45.00 -8.24
N PRO A 45 -24.52 -45.50 -7.07
CA PRO A 45 -23.60 -44.79 -6.19
C PRO A 45 -22.15 -44.76 -6.68
N ASN A 46 -21.82 -45.46 -7.75
CA ASN A 46 -20.46 -45.49 -8.27
C ASN A 46 -20.23 -44.52 -9.44
N ASN A 47 -21.24 -43.78 -9.85
CA ASN A 47 -21.09 -42.83 -10.95
C ASN A 47 -20.57 -41.46 -10.45
N PRO A 48 -19.33 -41.07 -10.78
CA PRO A 48 -18.71 -39.86 -10.29
C PRO A 48 -19.38 -38.58 -10.80
N TYR A 49 -20.02 -38.62 -11.96
CA TYR A 49 -20.70 -37.45 -12.54
C TYR A 49 -21.88 -36.96 -11.68
N PHE A 50 -22.58 -37.88 -11.01
CA PHE A 50 -23.72 -37.55 -10.19
C PHE A 50 -23.29 -36.75 -8.96
N TYR A 51 -22.17 -37.14 -8.33
CA TYR A 51 -21.59 -36.41 -7.21
C TYR A 51 -21.04 -35.06 -7.67
N ASN A 52 -20.30 -35.02 -8.78
CA ASN A 52 -19.80 -33.74 -9.28
C ASN A 52 -20.93 -32.74 -9.51
N SER A 53 -22.00 -33.14 -10.22
CA SER A 53 -23.13 -32.24 -10.51
C SER A 53 -23.94 -31.89 -9.26
N ARG A 54 -24.02 -32.78 -8.25
CA ARG A 54 -24.62 -32.44 -6.97
C ARG A 54 -23.73 -31.46 -6.19
N GLY A 55 -22.41 -31.62 -6.28
CA GLY A 55 -21.44 -30.67 -5.78
C GLY A 55 -21.63 -29.27 -6.37
N ASP A 56 -21.79 -29.18 -7.69
CA ASP A 56 -22.08 -27.91 -8.39
C ASP A 56 -23.40 -27.27 -7.88
N ALA A 57 -24.44 -28.10 -7.65
CA ALA A 57 -25.71 -27.62 -7.11
C ALA A 57 -25.59 -27.16 -5.64
N TYR A 58 -24.85 -27.87 -4.80
CA TYR A 58 -24.54 -27.41 -3.44
C TYR A 58 -23.73 -26.11 -3.44
N PHE A 59 -22.78 -26.00 -4.36
CA PHE A 59 -21.99 -24.79 -4.51
C PHE A 59 -22.89 -23.59 -4.89
N GLY A 60 -23.84 -23.78 -5.82
CA GLY A 60 -24.85 -22.78 -6.18
C GLY A 60 -25.73 -22.33 -5.00
N GLN A 61 -25.97 -23.21 -4.04
CA GLN A 61 -26.67 -22.91 -2.77
C GLN A 61 -25.75 -22.30 -1.70
N LYS A 62 -24.45 -22.13 -1.96
CA LYS A 62 -23.41 -21.71 -1.00
C LYS A 62 -23.18 -22.71 0.14
N GLU A 63 -23.58 -23.97 -0.02
CA GLU A 63 -23.29 -25.06 0.91
C GLU A 63 -21.92 -25.68 0.63
N PHE A 64 -20.88 -24.87 0.73
CA PHE A 64 -19.52 -25.18 0.26
C PHE A 64 -18.95 -26.50 0.82
N GLN A 65 -19.19 -26.79 2.10
CA GLN A 65 -18.66 -28.02 2.69
C GLN A 65 -19.26 -29.28 2.05
N LYS A 66 -20.54 -29.27 1.70
CA LYS A 66 -21.19 -30.39 0.99
C LYS A 66 -20.67 -30.50 -0.43
N ALA A 67 -20.48 -29.37 -1.12
CA ALA A 67 -19.89 -29.35 -2.43
C ALA A 67 -18.49 -29.98 -2.46
N PHE A 68 -17.62 -29.59 -1.53
CA PHE A 68 -16.26 -30.17 -1.42
C PHE A 68 -16.28 -31.67 -1.15
N ASN A 69 -17.18 -32.16 -0.30
CA ASN A 69 -17.33 -33.59 -0.03
C ASN A 69 -17.73 -34.34 -1.32
N ASP A 70 -18.65 -33.81 -2.11
CA ASP A 70 -19.08 -34.41 -3.35
C ASP A 70 -17.99 -34.42 -4.42
N TYR A 71 -17.24 -33.32 -4.58
CA TYR A 71 -16.08 -33.28 -5.48
C TYR A 71 -14.97 -34.25 -5.04
N GLU A 72 -14.78 -34.45 -3.74
CA GLU A 72 -13.83 -35.43 -3.22
C GLU A 72 -14.25 -36.87 -3.58
N ILE A 73 -15.55 -37.18 -3.47
CA ILE A 73 -16.08 -38.46 -3.88
C ILE A 73 -15.91 -38.68 -5.40
N ALA A 74 -16.27 -37.66 -6.20
CA ALA A 74 -16.15 -37.74 -7.65
C ALA A 74 -14.69 -38.00 -8.09
N THR A 75 -13.73 -37.28 -7.50
CA THR A 75 -12.29 -37.45 -7.80
C THR A 75 -11.75 -38.79 -7.29
N LYS A 76 -12.29 -39.37 -6.22
CA LYS A 76 -11.93 -40.73 -5.74
C LYS A 76 -12.49 -41.83 -6.63
N LEU A 77 -13.72 -41.68 -7.12
CA LEU A 77 -14.36 -42.66 -7.99
C LEU A 77 -13.72 -42.68 -9.40
N ASN A 78 -13.30 -41.53 -9.89
CA ASN A 78 -12.57 -41.45 -11.16
C ASN A 78 -11.41 -40.45 -11.06
N PRO A 79 -10.22 -40.91 -10.61
CA PRO A 79 -9.05 -40.06 -10.41
C PRO A 79 -8.36 -39.62 -11.72
N ASN A 80 -8.78 -40.14 -12.85
CA ASN A 80 -8.22 -39.79 -14.15
C ASN A 80 -9.06 -38.78 -14.94
N ASN A 81 -10.12 -38.23 -14.36
CA ASN A 81 -10.95 -37.26 -15.02
C ASN A 81 -10.49 -35.82 -14.61
N SER A 82 -9.89 -35.10 -15.54
CA SER A 82 -9.39 -33.75 -15.36
C SER A 82 -10.49 -32.76 -14.95
N TYR A 83 -11.69 -32.94 -15.49
CA TYR A 83 -12.84 -32.05 -15.24
C TYR A 83 -13.27 -32.00 -13.76
N PHE A 84 -13.20 -33.12 -13.03
CA PHE A 84 -13.57 -33.13 -11.62
C PHE A 84 -12.57 -32.36 -10.75
N TYR A 85 -11.29 -32.43 -11.08
CA TYR A 85 -10.29 -31.60 -10.40
C TYR A 85 -10.45 -30.14 -10.76
N TYR A 86 -10.79 -29.84 -12.01
CA TYR A 86 -11.06 -28.47 -12.43
C TYR A 86 -12.23 -27.85 -11.68
N ASN A 87 -13.39 -28.54 -11.60
CA ASN A 87 -14.56 -28.05 -10.86
C ASN A 87 -14.26 -27.87 -9.35
N LYS A 88 -13.51 -28.81 -8.77
CA LYS A 88 -13.03 -28.67 -7.40
C LYS A 88 -12.11 -27.47 -7.25
N GLY A 89 -11.25 -27.21 -8.23
CA GLY A 89 -10.39 -26.03 -8.29
C GLY A 89 -11.19 -24.72 -8.36
N LEU A 90 -12.21 -24.66 -9.23
CA LEU A 90 -13.11 -23.50 -9.33
C LEU A 90 -13.84 -23.23 -8.02
N ALA A 91 -14.29 -24.27 -7.32
CA ALA A 91 -14.92 -24.10 -6.03
C ALA A 91 -13.97 -23.50 -4.98
N TYR A 92 -12.70 -23.93 -4.95
CA TYR A 92 -11.67 -23.32 -4.12
C TYR A 92 -11.37 -21.88 -4.54
N TYR A 93 -11.30 -21.58 -5.83
CA TYR A 93 -11.11 -20.24 -6.35
C TYR A 93 -12.21 -19.28 -5.88
N CYS A 94 -13.47 -19.68 -6.03
CA CYS A 94 -14.62 -18.87 -5.63
C CYS A 94 -14.74 -18.70 -4.09
N THR A 95 -14.13 -19.59 -3.30
CA THR A 95 -14.05 -19.47 -1.84
C THR A 95 -12.73 -18.83 -1.38
N GLU A 96 -12.02 -18.16 -2.28
CA GLU A 96 -10.76 -17.43 -2.04
C GLU A 96 -9.60 -18.31 -1.55
N ASN A 97 -9.74 -19.63 -1.66
CA ASN A 97 -8.69 -20.57 -1.29
C ASN A 97 -7.77 -20.87 -2.49
N TYR A 98 -7.09 -19.83 -2.96
CA TYR A 98 -6.36 -19.84 -4.24
C TYR A 98 -5.24 -20.86 -4.29
N GLN A 99 -4.59 -21.20 -3.17
CA GLN A 99 -3.54 -22.22 -3.18
C GLN A 99 -4.11 -23.62 -3.46
N GLU A 100 -5.26 -23.97 -2.86
CA GLU A 100 -5.92 -25.25 -3.14
C GLU A 100 -6.53 -25.28 -4.54
N ALA A 101 -7.01 -24.13 -5.04
CA ALA A 101 -7.42 -24.01 -6.44
C ALA A 101 -6.27 -24.37 -7.39
N ILE A 102 -5.09 -23.78 -7.21
CA ILE A 102 -3.89 -24.07 -7.98
C ILE A 102 -3.52 -25.56 -7.90
N ASN A 103 -3.57 -26.16 -6.72
CA ASN A 103 -3.27 -27.59 -6.54
C ASN A 103 -4.19 -28.48 -7.37
N ASN A 104 -5.47 -28.15 -7.44
CA ASN A 104 -6.46 -28.89 -8.21
C ASN A 104 -6.37 -28.60 -9.71
N PHE A 105 -6.16 -27.33 -10.13
CA PHE A 105 -5.90 -27.00 -11.53
C PHE A 105 -4.63 -27.69 -12.06
N ASN A 106 -3.56 -27.77 -11.28
CA ASN A 106 -2.37 -28.52 -11.66
C ASN A 106 -2.67 -30.01 -11.91
N LYS A 107 -3.54 -30.65 -11.09
CA LYS A 107 -3.97 -32.02 -11.33
C LYS A 107 -4.77 -32.13 -12.62
N ALA A 108 -5.66 -31.18 -12.90
CA ALA A 108 -6.43 -31.12 -14.14
C ALA A 108 -5.50 -30.97 -15.36
N VAL A 109 -4.53 -30.05 -15.31
CA VAL A 109 -3.51 -29.86 -16.36
C VAL A 109 -2.67 -31.13 -16.60
N ASN A 110 -2.25 -31.82 -15.54
CA ASN A 110 -1.45 -33.04 -15.66
C ASN A 110 -2.24 -34.18 -16.32
N LEU A 111 -3.55 -34.19 -16.19
CA LEU A 111 -4.43 -35.21 -16.81
C LEU A 111 -4.82 -34.81 -18.23
N ASP A 112 -5.05 -33.54 -18.50
CA ASP A 112 -5.33 -33.03 -19.86
C ASP A 112 -4.68 -31.65 -20.04
N PRO A 113 -3.49 -31.58 -20.66
CA PRO A 113 -2.74 -30.34 -20.83
C PRO A 113 -3.24 -29.44 -21.97
N ASN A 114 -4.28 -29.85 -22.71
CA ASN A 114 -4.72 -29.12 -23.90
C ASN A 114 -5.96 -28.21 -23.66
N ILE A 115 -6.37 -28.03 -22.43
CA ILE A 115 -7.51 -27.20 -22.07
C ILE A 115 -7.00 -25.84 -21.58
N SER A 116 -7.31 -24.78 -22.34
CA SER A 116 -6.85 -23.41 -22.06
C SER A 116 -7.36 -22.87 -20.72
N ASP A 117 -8.63 -23.19 -20.37
CA ASP A 117 -9.29 -22.70 -19.14
C ASP A 117 -8.54 -23.15 -17.88
N TYR A 118 -7.95 -24.35 -17.87
CA TYR A 118 -7.19 -24.82 -16.70
C TYR A 118 -5.99 -23.92 -16.39
N TYR A 119 -5.28 -23.47 -17.42
CA TYR A 119 -4.18 -22.52 -17.29
C TYR A 119 -4.70 -21.12 -17.00
N GLY A 120 -5.80 -20.70 -17.63
CA GLY A 120 -6.41 -19.39 -17.41
C GLY A 120 -6.78 -19.17 -15.95
N ASP A 121 -7.53 -20.09 -15.35
CA ASP A 121 -7.99 -19.99 -13.97
C ASP A 121 -6.87 -20.23 -12.94
N MET A 122 -5.90 -21.08 -13.30
CA MET A 122 -4.67 -21.21 -12.52
C MET A 122 -3.86 -19.90 -12.54
N GLY A 123 -3.76 -19.24 -13.69
CA GLY A 123 -3.14 -17.93 -13.84
C GLY A 123 -3.85 -16.87 -13.00
N ALA A 124 -5.19 -16.84 -13.02
CA ALA A 124 -5.99 -15.94 -12.20
C ALA A 124 -5.77 -16.19 -10.68
N SER A 125 -5.66 -17.45 -10.28
CA SER A 125 -5.36 -17.82 -8.89
C SER A 125 -3.97 -17.32 -8.45
N TYR A 126 -2.96 -17.45 -9.31
CA TYR A 126 -1.62 -16.91 -9.05
C TYR A 126 -1.62 -15.38 -8.98
N TYR A 127 -2.39 -14.73 -9.85
CA TYR A 127 -2.55 -13.26 -9.83
C TYR A 127 -3.11 -12.76 -8.50
N LEU A 128 -4.17 -13.40 -7.99
CA LEU A 128 -4.79 -13.06 -6.72
C LEU A 128 -3.86 -13.32 -5.52
N LEU A 129 -2.95 -14.28 -5.63
CA LEU A 129 -1.86 -14.48 -4.67
C LEU A 129 -0.67 -13.51 -4.88
N LYS A 130 -0.78 -12.55 -5.80
CA LYS A 130 0.29 -11.60 -6.17
C LYS A 130 1.57 -12.28 -6.72
N LYS A 131 1.46 -13.52 -7.18
CA LYS A 131 2.53 -14.27 -7.84
C LYS A 131 2.47 -13.99 -9.35
N TYR A 132 2.84 -12.75 -9.72
CA TYR A 132 2.59 -12.23 -11.06
C TYR A 132 3.36 -12.96 -12.16
N GLN A 133 4.58 -13.42 -11.89
CA GLN A 133 5.36 -14.15 -12.91
C GLN A 133 4.75 -15.52 -13.22
N GLU A 134 4.30 -16.25 -12.21
CA GLU A 134 3.59 -17.52 -12.38
C GLU A 134 2.25 -17.31 -13.10
N ALA A 135 1.52 -16.24 -12.78
CA ALA A 135 0.31 -15.86 -13.49
C ALA A 135 0.58 -15.63 -14.97
N ILE A 136 1.60 -14.83 -15.32
CA ILE A 136 2.01 -14.56 -16.71
C ILE A 136 2.35 -15.84 -17.44
N ASN A 137 3.08 -16.76 -16.81
CA ASN A 137 3.47 -18.02 -17.43
C ASN A 137 2.25 -18.90 -17.78
N ASN A 138 1.27 -18.94 -16.89
CA ASN A 138 0.02 -19.68 -17.10
C ASN A 138 -0.85 -19.03 -18.17
N PHE A 139 -1.00 -17.69 -18.16
CA PHE A 139 -1.72 -17.00 -19.23
C PHE A 139 -1.04 -17.13 -20.60
N ASN A 140 0.29 -17.24 -20.66
CA ASN A 140 0.99 -17.56 -21.91
C ASN A 140 0.51 -18.90 -22.47
N LYS A 141 0.47 -19.94 -21.62
CA LYS A 141 -0.02 -21.26 -22.02
C LYS A 141 -1.49 -21.26 -22.43
N ALA A 142 -2.34 -20.53 -21.69
CA ALA A 142 -3.75 -20.37 -22.05
C ALA A 142 -3.92 -19.71 -23.41
N ILE A 143 -3.16 -18.66 -23.71
CA ILE A 143 -3.17 -17.94 -25.00
C ILE A 143 -2.61 -18.81 -26.13
N ASP A 144 -1.56 -19.59 -25.88
CA ASP A 144 -1.03 -20.52 -26.89
C ASP A 144 -2.08 -21.55 -27.32
N LEU A 145 -2.97 -21.97 -26.40
CA LEU A 145 -4.05 -22.91 -26.66
C LEU A 145 -5.31 -22.25 -27.24
N ASP A 146 -5.67 -21.08 -26.75
CA ASP A 146 -6.80 -20.30 -27.26
C ASP A 146 -6.44 -18.81 -27.36
N PRO A 147 -5.90 -18.37 -28.51
CA PRO A 147 -5.52 -16.98 -28.74
C PRO A 147 -6.70 -16.02 -28.95
N SER A 148 -7.93 -16.55 -29.01
CA SER A 148 -9.13 -15.73 -29.18
C SER A 148 -9.77 -15.28 -27.88
N ASN A 149 -9.38 -15.85 -26.74
CA ASN A 149 -9.97 -15.55 -25.45
C ASN A 149 -9.39 -14.24 -24.87
N VAL A 150 -10.18 -13.22 -24.89
CA VAL A 150 -9.82 -11.86 -24.42
C VAL A 150 -9.47 -11.80 -22.93
N TYR A 151 -10.06 -12.68 -22.12
CA TYR A 151 -9.83 -12.78 -20.69
C TYR A 151 -8.35 -13.01 -20.36
N TYR A 152 -7.66 -13.88 -21.10
CA TYR A 152 -6.26 -14.20 -20.85
C TYR A 152 -5.34 -13.01 -21.11
N TYR A 153 -5.58 -12.23 -22.16
CA TYR A 153 -4.82 -11.00 -22.41
C TYR A 153 -5.07 -9.94 -21.35
N CYS A 154 -6.32 -9.77 -20.93
CA CYS A 154 -6.69 -8.81 -19.90
C CYS A 154 -5.97 -9.10 -18.58
N PHE A 155 -6.03 -10.34 -18.08
CA PHE A 155 -5.39 -10.74 -16.84
C PHE A 155 -3.85 -10.81 -16.93
N ARG A 156 -3.31 -11.21 -18.07
CA ARG A 156 -1.86 -11.12 -18.31
C ARG A 156 -1.39 -9.66 -18.32
N GLY A 157 -2.17 -8.77 -18.93
CA GLY A 157 -1.94 -7.32 -18.90
C GLY A 157 -1.97 -6.75 -17.49
N ALA A 158 -2.95 -7.15 -16.68
CA ALA A 158 -3.02 -6.79 -15.27
C ALA A 158 -1.81 -7.31 -14.48
N SER A 159 -1.39 -8.56 -14.73
CA SER A 159 -0.22 -9.15 -14.10
C SER A 159 1.07 -8.41 -14.45
N TYR A 160 1.23 -8.00 -15.72
CA TYR A 160 2.36 -7.15 -16.13
C TYR A 160 2.31 -5.77 -15.50
N ARG A 161 1.12 -5.14 -15.41
CA ARG A 161 0.96 -3.83 -14.77
C ARG A 161 1.35 -3.87 -13.30
N ASP A 162 0.86 -4.87 -12.56
CA ASP A 162 1.06 -4.98 -11.12
C ASP A 162 2.47 -5.52 -10.77
N SER A 163 3.21 -6.05 -11.76
CA SER A 163 4.65 -6.28 -11.71
C SER A 163 5.48 -5.14 -12.33
N GLU A 164 4.89 -3.95 -12.48
CA GLU A 164 5.53 -2.72 -12.95
C GLU A 164 6.04 -2.76 -14.41
N ASN A 165 5.65 -3.77 -15.19
CA ASN A 165 6.00 -3.85 -16.61
C ASN A 165 4.91 -3.22 -17.48
N TYR A 166 4.76 -1.90 -17.37
CA TYR A 166 3.65 -1.17 -17.98
C TYR A 166 3.61 -1.25 -19.51
N ASN A 167 4.76 -1.34 -20.20
CA ASN A 167 4.79 -1.46 -21.64
C ASN A 167 4.17 -2.78 -22.11
N LYS A 168 4.53 -3.91 -21.49
CA LYS A 168 3.90 -5.20 -21.78
C LYS A 168 2.43 -5.24 -21.38
N ALA A 169 2.04 -4.55 -20.29
CA ALA A 169 0.64 -4.39 -19.93
C ALA A 169 -0.15 -3.72 -21.06
N ILE A 170 0.36 -2.61 -21.59
CA ILE A 170 -0.25 -1.88 -22.71
C ILE A 170 -0.39 -2.77 -23.95
N GLU A 171 0.63 -3.54 -24.32
CA GLU A 171 0.57 -4.47 -25.44
C GLU A 171 -0.56 -5.51 -25.28
N ASN A 172 -0.73 -6.01 -24.07
CA ASN A 172 -1.79 -6.98 -23.77
C ASN A 172 -3.18 -6.34 -23.80
N PHE A 173 -3.34 -5.14 -23.24
CA PHE A 173 -4.62 -4.43 -23.32
C PHE A 173 -4.94 -3.99 -24.75
N ASN A 174 -3.94 -3.68 -25.60
CA ASN A 174 -4.15 -3.49 -27.03
C ASN A 174 -4.77 -4.73 -27.67
N LYS A 175 -4.22 -5.91 -27.37
CA LYS A 175 -4.79 -7.17 -27.87
C LYS A 175 -6.21 -7.43 -27.37
N ALA A 176 -6.49 -7.12 -26.10
CA ALA A 176 -7.84 -7.21 -25.56
C ALA A 176 -8.83 -6.26 -26.29
N ILE A 177 -8.41 -5.04 -26.58
CA ILE A 177 -9.18 -4.06 -27.35
C ILE A 177 -9.38 -4.49 -28.80
N ASP A 178 -8.35 -5.07 -29.45
CA ASP A 178 -8.47 -5.59 -30.82
C ASP A 178 -9.51 -6.72 -30.91
N LEU A 179 -9.60 -7.57 -29.88
CA LEU A 179 -10.55 -8.67 -29.82
C LEU A 179 -11.96 -8.23 -29.43
N ASP A 180 -12.09 -7.27 -28.52
CA ASP A 180 -13.37 -6.70 -28.06
C ASP A 180 -13.25 -5.19 -27.85
N PRO A 181 -13.49 -4.39 -28.89
CA PRO A 181 -13.32 -2.93 -28.83
C PRO A 181 -14.42 -2.19 -28.06
N ASN A 182 -15.48 -2.89 -27.65
CA ASN A 182 -16.62 -2.26 -26.98
C ASN A 182 -16.58 -2.39 -25.45
N ASN A 183 -15.57 -3.01 -24.90
CA ASN A 183 -15.43 -3.14 -23.46
C ASN A 183 -14.64 -1.96 -22.87
N ALA A 184 -15.31 -1.11 -22.12
CA ALA A 184 -14.76 0.07 -21.47
C ALA A 184 -13.58 -0.21 -20.55
N PHE A 185 -13.58 -1.38 -19.88
CA PHE A 185 -12.54 -1.73 -18.91
C PHE A 185 -11.16 -1.93 -19.51
N TYR A 186 -11.06 -2.37 -20.79
CA TYR A 186 -9.75 -2.54 -21.42
C TYR A 186 -9.07 -1.20 -21.70
N TYR A 187 -9.83 -0.19 -22.10
CA TYR A 187 -9.34 1.20 -22.21
C TYR A 187 -8.96 1.75 -20.84
N TYR A 188 -9.80 1.52 -19.81
CA TYR A 188 -9.49 1.93 -18.46
C TYR A 188 -8.16 1.35 -17.97
N TYR A 189 -7.94 0.03 -18.08
CA TYR A 189 -6.71 -0.62 -17.63
C TYR A 189 -5.48 -0.18 -18.43
N ARG A 190 -5.63 0.05 -19.73
CA ARG A 190 -4.56 0.62 -20.56
C ARG A 190 -4.28 2.06 -20.17
N GLY A 191 -5.30 2.87 -19.93
CA GLY A 191 -5.20 4.25 -19.44
C GLY A 191 -4.46 4.33 -18.09
N VAL A 192 -4.75 3.42 -17.15
CA VAL A 192 -4.01 3.30 -15.89
C VAL A 192 -2.53 2.98 -16.15
N SER A 193 -2.24 2.09 -17.09
CA SER A 193 -0.85 1.73 -17.44
C SER A 193 -0.10 2.92 -18.09
N TYR A 194 -0.77 3.70 -18.93
CA TYR A 194 -0.22 4.96 -19.48
C TYR A 194 0.00 6.00 -18.38
N TYR A 195 -0.92 6.15 -17.43
CA TYR A 195 -0.77 7.05 -16.30
C TYR A 195 0.47 6.71 -15.46
N LEU A 196 0.68 5.44 -15.13
CA LEU A 196 1.85 4.96 -14.39
C LEU A 196 3.17 5.20 -15.14
N LEU A 197 3.14 5.24 -16.48
CA LEU A 197 4.26 5.67 -17.32
C LEU A 197 4.35 7.20 -17.48
N LYS A 198 3.50 7.97 -16.82
CA LYS A 198 3.37 9.44 -16.97
C LYS A 198 3.05 9.89 -18.40
N LYS A 199 2.49 9.01 -19.23
CA LYS A 199 1.98 9.31 -20.57
C LYS A 199 0.55 9.85 -20.47
N TYR A 200 0.42 11.06 -19.92
CA TYR A 200 -0.85 11.63 -19.51
C TYR A 200 -1.85 11.85 -20.66
N GLN A 201 -1.38 12.22 -21.84
CA GLN A 201 -2.26 12.47 -23.00
C GLN A 201 -2.91 11.16 -23.50
N GLU A 202 -2.13 10.09 -23.60
CA GLU A 202 -2.60 8.76 -23.98
C GLU A 202 -3.59 8.22 -22.94
N ALA A 203 -3.29 8.41 -21.67
CA ALA A 203 -4.17 7.99 -20.58
C ALA A 203 -5.51 8.75 -20.61
N ILE A 204 -5.50 10.07 -20.82
CA ILE A 204 -6.74 10.88 -20.96
C ILE A 204 -7.58 10.37 -22.15
N LYS A 205 -6.94 10.06 -23.30
CA LYS A 205 -7.65 9.51 -24.46
C LYS A 205 -8.35 8.20 -24.13
N ASP A 206 -7.67 7.32 -23.40
CA ASP A 206 -8.23 6.04 -23.02
C ASP A 206 -9.36 6.16 -22.00
N PHE A 207 -9.20 7.00 -20.97
CA PHE A 207 -10.30 7.26 -20.03
C PHE A 207 -11.51 7.93 -20.69
N ASN A 208 -11.29 8.85 -21.66
CA ASN A 208 -12.37 9.42 -22.46
C ASN A 208 -13.14 8.32 -23.20
N LYS A 209 -12.42 7.36 -23.81
CA LYS A 209 -13.06 6.25 -24.52
C LYS A 209 -13.80 5.30 -23.57
N ALA A 210 -13.23 5.03 -22.39
CA ALA A 210 -13.91 4.25 -21.37
C ALA A 210 -15.22 4.91 -20.91
N ILE A 211 -15.21 6.22 -20.67
CA ILE A 211 -16.39 7.03 -20.30
C ILE A 211 -17.42 7.06 -21.44
N GLU A 212 -16.98 7.19 -22.69
CA GLU A 212 -17.89 7.14 -23.86
C GLU A 212 -18.64 5.81 -23.94
N LEU A 213 -17.94 4.69 -23.71
CA LEU A 213 -18.50 3.34 -23.76
C LEU A 213 -19.39 3.02 -22.55
N ASN A 214 -19.03 3.48 -21.36
CA ASN A 214 -19.83 3.30 -20.15
C ASN A 214 -19.76 4.54 -19.25
N PRO A 215 -20.64 5.53 -19.45
CA PRO A 215 -20.63 6.79 -18.71
C PRO A 215 -21.07 6.67 -17.23
N ASN A 216 -21.58 5.50 -16.82
CA ASN A 216 -22.08 5.28 -15.46
C ASN A 216 -21.06 4.60 -14.53
N ASN A 217 -19.82 4.45 -14.95
CA ASN A 217 -18.76 3.90 -14.10
C ASN A 217 -17.91 5.03 -13.54
N ASP A 218 -17.99 5.24 -12.24
CA ASP A 218 -17.30 6.27 -11.47
C ASP A 218 -15.78 6.15 -11.53
N SER A 219 -15.23 4.93 -11.56
CA SER A 219 -13.79 4.67 -11.59
C SER A 219 -13.09 5.27 -12.81
N PHE A 220 -13.80 5.45 -13.93
CA PHE A 220 -13.23 6.03 -15.14
C PHE A 220 -13.00 7.54 -14.99
N TYR A 221 -13.91 8.22 -14.33
CA TYR A 221 -13.78 9.64 -13.98
C TYR A 221 -12.67 9.82 -12.94
N ILE A 222 -12.59 8.94 -11.94
CA ILE A 222 -11.50 8.96 -10.95
C ILE A 222 -10.14 8.75 -11.60
N GLY A 223 -10.03 7.82 -12.54
CA GLY A 223 -8.78 7.61 -13.31
C GLY A 223 -8.36 8.87 -14.06
N ARG A 224 -9.29 9.59 -14.71
CA ARG A 224 -9.00 10.83 -15.44
C ARG A 224 -8.74 12.02 -14.51
N TRP A 225 -9.46 12.09 -13.39
CA TRP A 225 -9.23 13.06 -12.32
C TRP A 225 -7.79 13.02 -11.81
N LEU A 226 -7.23 11.83 -11.52
CA LEU A 226 -5.85 11.68 -11.06
C LEU A 226 -4.87 12.40 -12.00
N ILE A 227 -5.09 12.31 -13.31
CA ILE A 227 -4.23 12.95 -14.30
C ILE A 227 -4.42 14.47 -14.28
N TYR A 228 -5.66 14.97 -14.27
CA TYR A 228 -5.92 16.41 -14.23
C TYR A 228 -5.37 17.05 -12.96
N ARG A 229 -5.46 16.35 -11.82
CA ARG A 229 -4.81 16.77 -10.57
C ARG A 229 -3.30 16.89 -10.74
N ASP A 230 -2.65 15.85 -11.25
CA ASP A 230 -1.19 15.82 -11.42
C ASP A 230 -0.70 16.85 -12.44
N LEU A 231 -1.54 17.24 -13.38
CA LEU A 231 -1.29 18.31 -14.36
C LEU A 231 -1.62 19.73 -13.82
N GLY A 232 -2.20 19.84 -12.61
CA GLY A 232 -2.64 21.11 -12.04
C GLY A 232 -3.90 21.70 -12.70
N ASP A 233 -4.62 20.92 -13.52
CA ASP A 233 -5.90 21.37 -14.11
C ASP A 233 -7.06 21.11 -13.14
N HIS A 234 -7.07 21.90 -12.06
CA HIS A 234 -8.02 21.74 -10.96
C HIS A 234 -9.48 21.84 -11.41
N ASN A 235 -9.78 22.67 -12.43
CA ASN A 235 -11.13 22.82 -12.94
C ASN A 235 -11.66 21.54 -13.60
N LYS A 236 -10.84 20.82 -14.36
CA LYS A 236 -11.24 19.54 -14.94
C LYS A 236 -11.22 18.43 -13.90
N ALA A 237 -10.26 18.47 -12.97
CA ALA A 237 -10.22 17.54 -11.86
C ALA A 237 -11.52 17.60 -11.05
N THR A 238 -11.95 18.78 -10.60
CA THR A 238 -13.22 18.94 -9.84
C THR A 238 -14.42 18.40 -10.62
N LYS A 239 -14.56 18.71 -11.92
CA LYS A 239 -15.68 18.21 -12.73
C LYS A 239 -15.75 16.69 -12.81
N ASP A 240 -14.62 16.03 -12.98
CA ASP A 240 -14.58 14.55 -13.01
C ASP A 240 -14.94 13.95 -11.66
N PHE A 241 -14.49 14.59 -10.61
CA PHE A 241 -14.77 14.15 -9.27
C PHE A 241 -16.24 14.34 -8.87
N ASP A 242 -16.84 15.51 -9.19
CA ASP A 242 -18.27 15.78 -9.01
C ASP A 242 -19.11 14.71 -9.72
N LYS A 243 -18.66 14.31 -10.93
CA LYS A 243 -19.35 13.26 -11.68
C LYS A 243 -19.23 11.89 -11.02
N ALA A 244 -18.08 11.56 -10.46
CA ALA A 244 -17.91 10.32 -9.69
C ALA A 244 -18.79 10.29 -8.44
N ILE A 245 -18.91 11.40 -7.71
CA ILE A 245 -19.83 11.55 -6.56
C ILE A 245 -21.28 11.40 -6.99
N GLU A 246 -21.69 12.00 -8.11
CA GLU A 246 -23.04 11.84 -8.64
C GLU A 246 -23.39 10.38 -8.92
N LEU A 247 -22.43 9.61 -9.42
CA LEU A 247 -22.60 8.19 -9.76
C LEU A 247 -22.61 7.27 -8.54
N ASP A 248 -21.76 7.52 -7.56
CA ASP A 248 -21.75 6.80 -6.27
C ASP A 248 -21.63 7.76 -5.09
N PRO A 249 -22.76 8.36 -4.66
CA PRO A 249 -22.77 9.33 -3.57
C PRO A 249 -22.44 8.72 -2.19
N ASN A 250 -22.39 7.40 -2.09
CA ASN A 250 -22.04 6.71 -0.84
C ASN A 250 -20.54 6.40 -0.71
N ASN A 251 -19.76 6.66 -1.75
CA ASN A 251 -18.33 6.42 -1.70
C ASN A 251 -17.57 7.58 -1.04
N VAL A 252 -17.33 7.42 0.22
CA VAL A 252 -16.67 8.42 1.09
C VAL A 252 -15.29 8.86 0.58
N SER A 253 -14.59 7.97 -0.12
CA SER A 253 -13.27 8.28 -0.69
C SER A 253 -13.32 9.47 -1.65
N TYR A 254 -14.50 9.73 -2.25
CA TYR A 254 -14.67 10.83 -3.20
C TYR A 254 -14.72 12.18 -2.51
N PHE A 255 -15.44 12.30 -1.40
CA PHE A 255 -15.47 13.57 -0.65
C PHE A 255 -14.10 13.95 -0.10
N ASN A 256 -13.26 12.96 0.20
CA ASN A 256 -11.87 13.23 0.55
C ASN A 256 -11.08 13.81 -0.63
N GLY A 257 -11.27 13.29 -1.83
CA GLY A 257 -10.59 13.77 -3.03
C GLY A 257 -10.96 15.21 -3.42
N THR A 258 -12.26 15.57 -3.38
CA THR A 258 -12.68 16.97 -3.63
C THR A 258 -12.19 17.91 -2.53
N GLY A 259 -12.25 17.49 -1.27
CA GLY A 259 -11.71 18.27 -0.17
C GLY A 259 -10.23 18.58 -0.34
N VAL A 260 -9.43 17.62 -0.84
CA VAL A 260 -8.01 17.85 -1.17
C VAL A 260 -7.84 18.87 -2.31
N VAL A 261 -8.62 18.74 -3.40
CA VAL A 261 -8.54 19.68 -4.53
C VAL A 261 -8.98 21.08 -4.12
N HIS A 262 -10.07 21.23 -3.38
CA HIS A 262 -10.53 22.53 -2.88
C HIS A 262 -9.54 23.14 -1.89
N ARG A 263 -8.87 22.33 -1.07
CA ARG A 263 -7.77 22.77 -0.21
C ARG A 263 -6.61 23.33 -1.03
N ASP A 264 -6.21 22.64 -2.08
CA ASP A 264 -5.10 23.07 -2.95
C ASP A 264 -5.44 24.36 -3.72
N LEU A 265 -6.73 24.65 -3.89
CA LEU A 265 -7.25 25.90 -4.43
C LEU A 265 -7.49 27.00 -3.34
N GLU A 266 -7.09 26.73 -2.09
CA GLU A 266 -7.36 27.62 -0.95
C GLU A 266 -8.85 27.92 -0.70
N ASN A 267 -9.74 27.08 -1.25
CA ASN A 267 -11.19 27.21 -1.08
C ASN A 267 -11.68 26.43 0.14
N TYR A 268 -11.33 26.90 1.32
CA TYR A 268 -11.58 26.22 2.59
C TYR A 268 -13.06 26.00 2.90
N ASN A 269 -13.97 26.85 2.42
CA ASN A 269 -15.41 26.67 2.64
C ASN A 269 -15.96 25.44 1.91
N GLU A 270 -15.57 25.21 0.66
CA GLU A 270 -15.96 24.01 -0.07
C GLU A 270 -15.24 22.78 0.49
N THR A 271 -13.98 22.91 0.89
CA THR A 271 -13.25 21.85 1.60
C THR A 271 -14.01 21.35 2.83
N ILE A 272 -14.53 22.29 3.66
CA ILE A 272 -15.31 21.96 4.86
C ILE A 272 -16.63 21.25 4.48
N LYS A 273 -17.32 21.73 3.44
CA LYS A 273 -18.57 21.09 2.97
C LYS A 273 -18.34 19.66 2.52
N ASP A 274 -17.27 19.41 1.77
CA ASP A 274 -16.97 18.09 1.28
C ASP A 274 -16.58 17.14 2.41
N PHE A 275 -15.77 17.59 3.35
CA PHE A 275 -15.45 16.78 4.52
C PHE A 275 -16.68 16.53 5.40
N ASN A 276 -17.60 17.48 5.55
CA ASN A 276 -18.85 17.27 6.28
C ASN A 276 -19.74 16.20 5.60
N LYS A 277 -19.81 16.17 4.25
CA LYS A 277 -20.48 15.10 3.52
C LYS A 277 -19.80 13.74 3.74
N ALA A 278 -18.48 13.71 3.82
CA ALA A 278 -17.75 12.49 4.13
C ALA A 278 -18.04 11.96 5.56
N ILE A 279 -18.32 12.86 6.51
CA ILE A 279 -18.68 12.53 7.90
C ILE A 279 -20.01 11.79 8.01
N GLU A 280 -20.98 12.12 7.15
CA GLU A 280 -22.31 11.47 7.16
C GLU A 280 -22.23 9.96 6.85
N SER A 281 -21.10 9.49 6.36
CA SER A 281 -20.86 8.08 6.10
C SER A 281 -20.33 7.32 7.31
N LYS A 282 -20.90 6.17 7.58
CA LYS A 282 -20.71 5.37 8.80
C LYS A 282 -19.27 4.86 9.07
N TYR A 283 -18.36 4.91 8.09
CA TYR A 283 -17.04 4.25 8.19
C TYR A 283 -15.88 5.18 8.56
N TYR A 284 -15.99 6.49 8.36
CA TYR A 284 -14.93 7.46 8.60
C TYR A 284 -15.41 8.70 9.36
N SER A 285 -16.61 8.65 9.95
CA SER A 285 -17.24 9.79 10.62
C SER A 285 -16.31 10.46 11.64
N ASP A 286 -15.64 9.68 12.47
CA ASP A 286 -14.77 10.22 13.54
C ASP A 286 -13.55 10.98 13.00
N PHE A 287 -13.03 10.59 11.83
CA PHE A 287 -11.88 11.24 11.19
C PHE A 287 -12.26 12.58 10.56
N TYR A 288 -13.31 12.55 9.73
CA TYR A 288 -13.75 13.77 9.04
C TYR A 288 -14.42 14.76 9.98
N ASP A 289 -15.05 14.28 11.05
CA ASP A 289 -15.57 15.11 12.12
C ASP A 289 -14.43 15.88 12.84
N ALA A 290 -13.32 15.19 13.12
CA ALA A 290 -12.12 15.84 13.65
C ALA A 290 -11.51 16.85 12.66
N LEU A 291 -11.52 16.53 11.36
CA LEU A 291 -11.00 17.40 10.31
C LEU A 291 -11.89 18.63 10.08
N ALA A 292 -13.21 18.46 10.02
CA ALA A 292 -14.18 19.56 9.89
C ALA A 292 -14.15 20.48 11.13
N LEU A 293 -14.11 19.89 12.33
CA LEU A 293 -13.96 20.62 13.57
C LEU A 293 -12.68 21.46 13.58
N HIS A 294 -11.59 20.92 13.06
CA HIS A 294 -10.33 21.64 12.95
C HIS A 294 -10.42 22.83 11.99
N LEU A 295 -11.01 22.67 10.81
CA LEU A 295 -11.18 23.75 9.83
C LEU A 295 -12.07 24.87 10.36
N SER A 296 -12.99 24.57 11.29
CA SER A 296 -13.85 25.53 11.97
C SER A 296 -13.29 26.04 13.31
N ALA A 297 -12.18 25.47 13.80
CA ALA A 297 -11.61 25.82 15.10
C ALA A 297 -11.00 27.24 15.06
N GLU A 298 -11.44 28.11 15.97
CA GLU A 298 -10.95 29.47 16.11
C GLU A 298 -10.26 29.71 17.46
N THR A 299 -10.52 28.84 18.44
CA THR A 299 -10.02 28.99 19.83
C THR A 299 -9.10 27.81 20.21
N ASN A 300 -8.27 28.02 21.25
CA ASN A 300 -7.45 26.95 21.81
C ASN A 300 -8.28 25.77 22.35
N GLU A 301 -9.49 26.03 22.84
CA GLU A 301 -10.40 24.98 23.32
C GLU A 301 -10.93 24.13 22.18
N ASP A 302 -11.21 24.72 21.01
CA ASP A 302 -11.62 23.99 19.81
C ASP A 302 -10.48 23.09 19.30
N PHE A 303 -9.25 23.60 19.30
CA PHE A 303 -8.06 22.80 18.94
C PHE A 303 -7.85 21.61 19.88
N GLN A 304 -8.11 21.76 21.17
CA GLN A 304 -8.02 20.66 22.12
C GLN A 304 -9.04 19.55 21.82
N LYS A 305 -10.28 19.92 21.49
CA LYS A 305 -11.32 18.97 21.03
C LYS A 305 -10.93 18.25 19.73
N VAL A 306 -10.25 18.95 18.81
CA VAL A 306 -9.70 18.35 17.58
C VAL A 306 -8.67 17.27 17.92
N VAL A 307 -7.71 17.57 18.78
CA VAL A 307 -6.67 16.62 19.22
C VAL A 307 -7.29 15.40 19.91
N GLU A 308 -8.28 15.60 20.77
CA GLU A 308 -8.98 14.51 21.46
C GLU A 308 -9.71 13.59 20.47
N ARG A 309 -10.37 14.16 19.45
CA ARG A 309 -11.09 13.37 18.43
C ARG A 309 -10.16 12.60 17.51
N PHE A 310 -9.05 13.22 17.06
CA PHE A 310 -8.02 12.49 16.30
C PHE A 310 -7.37 11.38 17.12
N SER A 311 -7.08 11.62 18.38
CA SER A 311 -6.53 10.61 19.29
C SER A 311 -7.49 9.44 19.50
N SER A 312 -8.79 9.74 19.66
CA SER A 312 -9.85 8.72 19.76
C SER A 312 -9.94 7.90 18.48
N PHE A 313 -9.88 8.52 17.32
CA PHE A 313 -9.88 7.84 16.03
C PHE A 313 -8.67 6.91 15.89
N ILE A 314 -7.46 7.39 16.16
CA ILE A 314 -6.23 6.58 16.09
C ILE A 314 -6.33 5.36 17.02
N ASN A 315 -6.82 5.55 18.25
CA ASN A 315 -6.97 4.46 19.22
C ASN A 315 -8.03 3.43 18.79
N LYS A 316 -9.13 3.86 18.16
CA LYS A 316 -10.23 3.00 17.69
C LYS A 316 -9.81 2.11 16.52
N TYR A 317 -8.90 2.59 15.65
CA TYR A 317 -8.51 1.92 14.42
C TYR A 317 -7.12 1.25 14.45
N GLN A 318 -6.44 1.22 15.60
CA GLN A 318 -5.19 0.45 15.79
C GLN A 318 -5.32 -1.07 15.53
N VAL A 319 -6.51 -1.55 15.23
CA VAL A 319 -6.83 -2.99 15.05
C VAL A 319 -6.58 -3.50 13.62
N PHE A 320 -6.18 -2.68 12.65
CA PHE A 320 -5.98 -3.10 11.25
C PHE A 320 -4.51 -2.99 10.81
N PRO A 321 -3.74 -4.10 10.80
CA PRO A 321 -2.28 -4.06 10.57
C PRO A 321 -1.84 -3.64 9.16
N ASP A 322 -2.64 -3.85 8.11
CA ASP A 322 -2.18 -3.75 6.72
C ASP A 322 -2.53 -2.46 5.96
N LYS A 323 -3.39 -1.62 6.50
CA LYS A 323 -3.77 -0.34 5.86
C LYS A 323 -3.34 0.92 6.63
N THR A 324 -2.74 0.75 7.80
CA THR A 324 -2.41 1.82 8.74
C THR A 324 -1.31 2.76 8.27
N HIS A 325 -0.29 2.30 7.55
CA HIS A 325 0.81 3.17 7.12
C HIS A 325 0.38 4.29 6.16
N LYS A 326 -0.55 4.02 5.26
CA LYS A 326 -1.04 5.03 4.30
C LYS A 326 -2.01 6.01 4.96
N LEU A 327 -2.77 5.55 5.94
CA LEU A 327 -3.71 6.37 6.71
C LEU A 327 -2.99 7.21 7.76
N GLU A 328 -1.98 6.67 8.45
CA GLU A 328 -1.10 7.43 9.37
C GLU A 328 -0.34 8.54 8.64
N PHE A 329 0.11 8.29 7.42
CA PHE A 329 0.78 9.29 6.59
C PHE A 329 -0.19 10.42 6.19
N LEU A 330 -1.38 10.08 5.69
CA LEU A 330 -2.41 11.06 5.32
C LEU A 330 -2.94 11.84 6.53
N LEU A 331 -3.03 11.19 7.70
CA LEU A 331 -3.40 11.81 8.97
C LEU A 331 -2.33 12.78 9.47
N LYS A 332 -1.05 12.40 9.38
CA LYS A 332 0.07 13.30 9.69
C LYS A 332 0.07 14.51 8.75
N GLU A 333 -0.07 14.30 7.45
CA GLU A 333 -0.11 15.41 6.47
C GLU A 333 -1.31 16.33 6.69
N ALA A 334 -2.52 15.82 6.82
CA ALA A 334 -3.71 16.63 7.07
C ALA A 334 -3.60 17.40 8.37
N TYR A 335 -3.14 16.76 9.45
CA TYR A 335 -2.94 17.39 10.77
C TYR A 335 -1.88 18.50 10.73
N LEU A 336 -0.79 18.27 10.01
CA LEU A 336 0.32 19.21 9.91
C LEU A 336 -0.05 20.44 9.04
N TYR A 337 -0.72 20.24 7.92
CA TYR A 337 -1.14 21.34 7.03
C TYR A 337 -2.20 22.25 7.65
N LEU A 338 -3.11 21.68 8.40
CA LEU A 338 -4.27 22.39 8.95
C LEU A 338 -3.92 23.29 10.14
N ILE A 339 -2.93 22.92 10.95
CA ILE A 339 -2.46 23.75 12.05
C ILE A 339 -1.76 25.02 11.55
N ALA A 340 -1.10 24.95 10.39
CA ALA A 340 -0.37 26.08 9.83
C ALA A 340 -1.27 27.21 9.32
N SER A 341 -2.45 26.88 8.79
CA SER A 341 -3.27 27.84 8.04
C SER A 341 -4.05 28.84 8.91
N LYS A 342 -4.36 28.51 10.18
CA LYS A 342 -5.22 29.34 11.05
C LYS A 342 -4.53 29.93 12.27
N CYS A 343 -3.30 29.53 12.55
CA CYS A 343 -2.59 30.06 13.72
C CYS A 343 -1.64 31.18 13.31
N ASN A 344 -1.39 32.14 14.23
CA ASN A 344 -0.30 33.12 14.12
C ASN A 344 1.06 32.39 14.14
N THR A 345 1.32 31.61 13.06
CA THR A 345 2.49 30.78 12.92
C THR A 345 3.66 31.59 12.42
N LYS A 346 4.84 31.37 12.97
CA LYS A 346 6.07 31.91 12.41
C LYS A 346 6.39 31.15 11.13
N ARG A 347 6.27 31.83 9.99
CA ARG A 347 6.79 31.35 8.71
C ARG A 347 8.29 31.63 8.68
N PHE A 348 9.08 30.65 8.33
CA PHE A 348 10.50 30.82 8.05
C PHE A 348 10.92 29.93 6.88
N ASN A 349 11.98 30.34 6.20
CA ASN A 349 12.67 29.53 5.23
C ASN A 349 14.02 29.14 5.82
N GLY A 350 14.29 27.86 6.00
CA GLY A 350 15.47 27.43 6.73
C GLY A 350 15.65 25.92 6.78
N TYR A 351 16.58 25.48 7.61
CA TYR A 351 16.87 24.07 7.81
C TYR A 351 15.93 23.44 8.84
N LEU A 352 15.55 22.20 8.59
CA LEU A 352 14.79 21.36 9.50
C LEU A 352 15.47 20.00 9.64
N ILE A 353 15.71 19.57 10.87
CA ILE A 353 16.21 18.24 11.20
C ILE A 353 15.03 17.41 11.68
N PHE A 354 14.85 16.26 11.05
CA PHE A 354 13.88 15.25 11.45
C PHE A 354 14.62 13.95 11.71
N ALA A 355 14.67 13.51 12.97
CA ALA A 355 15.48 12.37 13.36
C ALA A 355 14.75 11.49 14.38
N ASP A 356 14.69 10.18 14.13
CA ASP A 356 14.02 9.21 14.98
C ASP A 356 14.99 8.16 15.57
N ILE A 357 14.55 7.52 16.64
CA ILE A 357 15.32 6.48 17.33
C ILE A 357 15.01 5.13 16.69
N LEU A 358 16.07 4.49 16.20
CA LEU A 358 15.97 3.17 15.61
C LEU A 358 15.64 2.10 16.66
N GLY A 359 14.74 1.19 16.28
CA GLY A 359 14.35 0.08 17.13
C GLY A 359 13.39 0.43 18.26
N TRP A 360 12.81 1.64 18.27
CA TRP A 360 11.87 2.09 19.31
C TRP A 360 10.76 1.08 19.63
N LYS A 361 10.15 0.49 18.60
CA LYS A 361 9.12 -0.56 18.78
C LYS A 361 9.65 -1.79 19.53
N GLY A 362 10.94 -2.11 19.41
CA GLY A 362 11.61 -3.20 20.13
C GLY A 362 11.96 -2.86 21.58
N ILE A 363 12.24 -1.59 21.89
CA ILE A 363 12.61 -1.11 23.22
C ILE A 363 11.50 -1.44 24.23
N TRP A 364 10.24 -1.19 23.90
CA TRP A 364 9.11 -1.51 24.77
C TRP A 364 8.89 -3.00 25.04
N LYS A 365 9.36 -3.87 24.17
CA LYS A 365 9.31 -5.33 24.37
C LYS A 365 10.45 -5.83 25.26
N LYS A 366 11.60 -5.17 25.20
CA LYS A 366 12.80 -5.54 25.95
C LYS A 366 12.68 -5.19 27.42
N TYR A 367 12.13 -4.02 27.75
CA TYR A 367 12.06 -3.54 29.14
C TYR A 367 10.73 -3.96 29.79
N ILE A 368 10.84 -4.87 30.73
CA ILE A 368 9.69 -5.56 31.37
C ILE A 368 9.09 -4.68 32.48
N SER A 369 9.91 -3.89 33.22
CA SER A 369 9.45 -3.08 34.34
C SER A 369 9.01 -1.68 33.95
N GLY A 370 7.99 -1.15 34.65
CA GLY A 370 7.52 0.24 34.45
C GLY A 370 8.61 1.26 34.77
N LYS A 371 9.52 0.96 35.69
CA LYS A 371 10.65 1.83 36.07
C LYS A 371 11.62 1.99 34.90
N GLU A 372 12.06 0.89 34.28
CA GLU A 372 12.98 0.94 33.14
C GLU A 372 12.41 1.72 31.94
N ARG A 373 11.10 1.60 31.71
CA ARG A 373 10.42 2.39 30.65
C ARG A 373 10.43 3.88 30.97
N ILE A 374 10.23 4.26 32.23
CA ILE A 374 10.32 5.65 32.68
C ILE A 374 11.74 6.18 32.51
N ASP A 375 12.76 5.40 32.85
CA ASP A 375 14.16 5.81 32.71
C ASP A 375 14.54 6.06 31.25
N ILE A 376 14.00 5.28 30.31
CA ILE A 376 14.18 5.54 28.87
C ILE A 376 13.56 6.88 28.46
N VAL A 377 12.32 7.15 28.86
CA VAL A 377 11.64 8.43 28.57
C VAL A 377 12.41 9.60 29.18
N ASN A 378 12.91 9.46 30.41
CA ASN A 378 13.73 10.47 31.07
C ASN A 378 15.03 10.73 30.27
N ASN A 379 15.70 9.70 29.79
CA ASN A 379 16.91 9.84 28.95
C ASN A 379 16.63 10.67 27.69
N LEU A 380 15.49 10.47 27.03
CA LEU A 380 15.11 11.26 25.86
C LEU A 380 14.78 12.72 26.20
N ILE A 381 14.12 12.93 27.33
CA ILE A 381 13.84 14.27 27.86
C ILE A 381 15.17 14.98 28.20
N ASP A 382 16.10 14.29 28.81
CA ASP A 382 17.43 14.82 29.15
C ASP A 382 18.23 15.20 27.89
N ILE A 383 18.21 14.38 26.83
CA ILE A 383 18.81 14.73 25.53
C ILE A 383 18.20 16.03 24.98
N ARG A 384 16.87 16.11 24.95
CA ARG A 384 16.15 17.32 24.50
C ARG A 384 16.57 18.53 25.31
N ASP A 385 16.59 18.45 26.62
CA ASP A 385 16.83 19.57 27.51
C ASP A 385 18.31 19.99 27.52
N GLU A 386 19.22 19.06 27.30
CA GLU A 386 20.65 19.34 27.10
C GLU A 386 20.89 20.09 25.80
N LEU A 387 20.30 19.65 24.68
CA LEU A 387 20.37 20.39 23.41
C LEU A 387 19.76 21.79 23.52
N LYS A 388 18.66 21.95 24.24
CA LYS A 388 18.03 23.28 24.47
C LYS A 388 18.90 24.23 25.29
N ARG A 389 19.68 23.71 26.24
CA ARG A 389 20.61 24.53 27.04
C ARG A 389 21.76 25.05 26.21
N ASP A 390 22.30 24.21 25.35
CA ASP A 390 23.45 24.53 24.52
C ASP A 390 23.11 25.46 23.35
N GLU A 391 21.87 25.35 22.84
CA GLU A 391 21.43 26.08 21.63
C GLU A 391 20.09 26.82 21.85
N LYS A 392 20.17 27.95 22.57
CA LYS A 392 18.97 28.76 22.92
C LYS A 392 18.21 29.36 21.73
N ASN A 393 18.78 29.35 20.55
CA ASN A 393 18.28 30.03 19.37
C ASN A 393 17.64 29.06 18.33
N CYS A 394 17.45 27.79 18.65
CA CYS A 394 16.72 26.84 17.81
C CYS A 394 15.40 26.41 18.46
N SER A 395 14.43 26.08 17.65
CA SER A 395 13.23 25.40 18.12
C SER A 395 13.50 23.90 18.12
N LEU A 396 13.27 23.23 19.24
CA LEU A 396 13.54 21.82 19.42
C LEU A 396 12.36 21.15 20.13
N ASN A 397 11.81 20.12 19.50
CA ASN A 397 10.72 19.33 20.04
C ASN A 397 11.04 17.84 19.97
N LEU A 398 10.54 17.10 20.92
CA LEU A 398 10.54 15.65 20.96
C LEU A 398 9.09 15.17 20.91
N ILE A 399 8.74 14.41 19.89
CA ILE A 399 7.40 13.85 19.70
C ILE A 399 7.56 12.33 19.60
N SER A 400 7.15 11.62 20.65
CA SER A 400 7.38 10.17 20.79
C SER A 400 8.87 9.85 20.80
N ASP A 401 9.39 9.26 19.74
CA ASP A 401 10.79 8.88 19.52
C ASP A 401 11.50 9.77 18.47
N THR A 402 10.84 10.83 18.03
CA THR A 402 11.32 11.67 16.94
C THR A 402 11.70 13.06 17.44
N PHE A 403 12.92 13.49 17.16
CA PHE A 403 13.38 14.86 17.34
C PHE A 403 13.06 15.70 16.10
N ILE A 404 12.39 16.83 16.30
CA ILE A 404 12.15 17.84 15.27
C ILE A 404 12.83 19.12 15.70
N ILE A 405 13.85 19.55 14.93
CA ILE A 405 14.69 20.69 15.30
C ILE A 405 14.75 21.64 14.12
N SER A 406 14.54 22.92 14.40
CA SER A 406 14.63 23.98 13.41
C SER A 406 15.79 24.92 13.75
N PRO A 407 16.99 24.65 13.20
CA PRO A 407 18.15 25.52 13.34
C PRO A 407 18.03 26.76 12.46
N ARG A 408 18.70 27.86 12.86
CA ARG A 408 18.62 29.13 12.13
C ARG A 408 19.38 29.15 10.81
N ASN A 409 20.48 28.41 10.74
CA ASN A 409 21.36 28.38 9.59
C ASN A 409 22.03 27.00 9.43
N PHE A 410 22.80 26.86 8.37
CA PHE A 410 23.52 25.64 8.04
C PHE A 410 24.52 25.22 9.13
N GLU A 411 25.35 26.14 9.63
CA GLU A 411 26.33 25.87 10.67
C GLU A 411 25.69 25.27 11.93
N MET A 412 24.58 25.88 12.38
CA MET A 412 23.83 25.39 13.52
C MET A 412 23.19 24.03 13.23
N SER A 413 22.71 23.76 12.01
CA SER A 413 22.15 22.46 11.64
C SER A 413 23.18 21.34 11.76
N ASN A 414 24.40 21.57 11.30
CA ASN A 414 25.50 20.63 11.39
C ASN A 414 25.90 20.36 12.85
N LYS A 415 26.11 21.45 13.63
CA LYS A 415 26.50 21.36 15.03
C LYS A 415 25.47 20.62 15.88
N ILE A 416 24.20 20.96 15.75
CA ILE A 416 23.11 20.33 16.52
C ILE A 416 22.95 18.86 16.12
N SER A 417 23.01 18.54 14.83
CA SER A 417 22.89 17.16 14.37
C SER A 417 24.02 16.28 14.89
N LYS A 418 25.27 16.77 14.87
CA LYS A 418 26.41 16.06 15.45
C LYS A 418 26.19 15.83 16.95
N LYS A 419 25.84 16.89 17.70
CA LYS A 419 25.59 16.80 19.13
C LYS A 419 24.41 15.88 19.47
N LEU A 420 23.35 15.87 18.66
CA LEU A 420 22.21 14.95 18.84
C LEU A 420 22.64 13.49 18.72
N VAL A 421 23.43 13.16 17.69
CA VAL A 421 23.95 11.79 17.52
C VAL A 421 24.83 11.39 18.70
N GLU A 422 25.75 12.26 19.14
CA GLU A 422 26.61 12.01 20.30
C GLU A 422 25.82 11.72 21.58
N LEU A 423 24.84 12.57 21.92
CA LEU A 423 24.02 12.39 23.10
C LEU A 423 23.17 11.14 23.04
N CYS A 424 22.66 10.77 21.87
CA CYS A 424 21.94 9.52 21.68
C CYS A 424 22.86 8.31 21.90
N LEU A 425 24.06 8.30 21.34
CA LEU A 425 25.03 7.20 21.51
C LEU A 425 25.49 7.06 22.97
N GLU A 426 25.73 8.16 23.68
CA GLU A 426 26.08 8.16 25.10
C GLU A 426 25.00 7.50 25.98
N ARG A 427 23.72 7.66 25.58
CA ARG A 427 22.56 7.09 26.26
C ARG A 427 22.08 5.76 25.64
N LYS A 428 22.90 5.15 24.78
CA LYS A 428 22.66 3.87 24.11
C LYS A 428 21.48 3.87 23.14
N PHE A 429 21.20 5.00 22.52
CA PHE A 429 20.27 5.09 21.41
C PHE A 429 21.00 5.19 20.07
N VAL A 430 20.45 4.52 19.08
CA VAL A 430 20.86 4.67 17.69
C VAL A 430 19.80 5.52 16.98
N ILE A 431 20.26 6.52 16.23
CA ILE A 431 19.39 7.50 15.60
C ILE A 431 19.65 7.55 14.09
N ARG A 432 18.59 7.80 13.34
CA ARG A 432 18.67 8.15 11.92
C ARG A 432 17.83 9.38 11.66
N GLY A 433 18.14 10.11 10.61
CA GLY A 433 17.37 11.30 10.28
C GLY A 433 17.77 11.96 8.99
N ALA A 434 17.03 12.99 8.64
CA ALA A 434 17.25 13.80 7.47
C ALA A 434 17.21 15.29 7.82
N ILE A 435 18.01 16.08 7.11
CA ILE A 435 18.02 17.54 7.17
C ILE A 435 17.46 18.04 5.83
N SER A 436 16.38 18.78 5.87
CA SER A 436 15.80 19.44 4.71
C SER A 436 15.99 20.96 4.78
N TYR A 437 15.79 21.64 3.65
CA TYR A 437 15.77 23.09 3.56
C TYR A 437 14.56 23.56 2.77
N GLY A 438 13.84 24.54 3.32
CA GLY A 438 12.69 25.09 2.62
C GLY A 438 11.75 25.85 3.56
N GLU A 439 10.58 26.11 3.04
CA GLU A 439 9.54 26.79 3.78
C GLU A 439 9.00 25.88 4.89
N CYS A 440 8.92 26.44 6.09
CA CYS A 440 8.39 25.77 7.27
C CYS A 440 7.56 26.75 8.09
N TYR A 441 6.49 26.23 8.66
CA TYR A 441 5.61 26.94 9.58
C TYR A 441 5.71 26.28 10.95
N ASN A 442 5.93 27.09 11.98
CA ASN A 442 6.07 26.60 13.34
C ASN A 442 5.17 27.37 14.29
N LYS A 443 4.46 26.64 15.16
CA LYS A 443 3.80 27.18 16.34
C LYS A 443 3.96 26.18 17.48
N ASP A 444 4.52 26.64 18.59
CA ASP A 444 4.79 25.82 19.77
C ASP A 444 5.60 24.54 19.44
N THR A 445 4.95 23.37 19.50
CA THR A 445 5.55 22.07 19.21
C THR A 445 5.23 21.54 17.81
N VAL A 446 4.51 22.30 17.00
CA VAL A 446 4.03 21.86 15.69
C VAL A 446 4.81 22.53 14.57
N TYR A 447 5.25 21.71 13.62
CA TYR A 447 5.97 22.09 12.41
C TYR A 447 5.26 21.55 11.18
N VAL A 448 5.10 22.36 10.14
CA VAL A 448 4.49 21.95 8.87
C VAL A 448 5.14 22.68 7.70
N GLY A 449 5.04 22.13 6.52
CA GLY A 449 5.49 22.74 5.29
C GLY A 449 6.42 21.82 4.47
N PRO A 450 6.80 22.25 3.25
CA PRO A 450 7.59 21.44 2.34
C PRO A 450 8.89 20.88 2.94
N ALA A 451 9.57 21.66 3.80
CA ALA A 451 10.77 21.20 4.48
C ALA A 451 10.49 20.05 5.46
N VAL A 452 9.34 20.06 6.14
CA VAL A 452 8.92 18.98 7.05
C VAL A 452 8.61 17.71 6.27
N ASP A 453 7.82 17.85 5.21
CA ASP A 453 7.40 16.73 4.36
C ASP A 453 8.62 16.05 3.72
N GLU A 454 9.58 16.84 3.23
CA GLU A 454 10.82 16.31 2.67
C GLU A 454 11.64 15.58 3.74
N ALA A 455 11.91 16.19 4.89
CA ALA A 455 12.69 15.57 5.96
C ALA A 455 12.03 14.28 6.47
N ALA A 456 10.71 14.29 6.68
CA ALA A 456 9.94 13.13 7.11
C ALA A 456 9.92 12.01 6.06
N SER A 457 9.87 12.34 4.78
CA SER A 457 9.91 11.35 3.69
C SER A 457 11.27 10.66 3.59
N TRP A 458 12.35 11.40 3.77
CA TRP A 458 13.71 10.88 3.59
C TRP A 458 14.25 10.10 4.80
N HIS A 459 13.81 10.41 6.03
CA HIS A 459 14.30 9.70 7.21
C HIS A 459 13.94 8.19 7.20
N ASP A 460 12.81 7.82 6.58
CA ASP A 460 12.37 6.42 6.46
C ASP A 460 12.97 5.69 5.24
N VAL A 461 13.50 6.43 4.27
CA VAL A 461 13.99 5.86 3.01
C VAL A 461 15.47 5.48 3.09
N GLY A 462 16.25 6.17 3.93
CA GLY A 462 17.66 5.86 4.16
C GLY A 462 17.86 4.54 4.90
N GLU A 463 18.77 3.71 4.40
CA GLU A 463 19.14 2.41 5.00
C GLU A 463 20.39 2.50 5.88
N GLU A 464 20.76 3.71 6.30
CA GLU A 464 21.97 3.98 7.07
C GLU A 464 21.65 4.64 8.41
N ILE A 465 22.54 4.46 9.38
CA ILE A 465 22.47 5.08 10.70
C ILE A 465 23.15 6.45 10.62
N GLY A 466 22.50 7.47 11.18
CA GLY A 466 23.02 8.83 11.20
C GLY A 466 22.06 9.83 10.57
N ILE A 467 22.54 11.05 10.36
CA ILE A 467 21.75 12.15 9.80
C ILE A 467 22.38 12.63 8.49
N PHE A 468 21.60 12.76 7.45
CA PHE A 468 22.04 13.20 6.13
C PHE A 468 21.23 14.39 5.61
N TYR A 469 21.77 15.08 4.61
CA TYR A 469 21.10 16.20 3.96
C TYR A 469 20.26 15.74 2.78
N THR A 470 19.01 16.15 2.74
CA THR A 470 18.09 15.88 1.62
C THR A 470 18.50 16.67 0.36
N PRO A 471 17.91 16.40 -0.81
CA PRO A 471 18.21 17.14 -2.02
C PRO A 471 18.04 18.65 -1.89
N SER A 472 16.99 19.14 -1.21
CA SER A 472 16.79 20.58 -1.02
C SER A 472 17.87 21.21 -0.13
N ALA A 473 18.22 20.55 0.95
CA ALA A 473 19.25 21.03 1.88
C ALA A 473 20.65 20.97 1.21
N ARG A 474 20.94 19.92 0.45
CA ARG A 474 22.18 19.83 -0.33
C ARG A 474 22.33 20.98 -1.34
N LEU A 475 21.27 21.30 -2.07
CA LEU A 475 21.26 22.41 -3.02
C LEU A 475 21.47 23.75 -2.31
N SER A 476 20.87 23.95 -1.14
CA SER A 476 21.07 25.15 -0.33
C SER A 476 22.51 25.29 0.14
N ILE A 477 23.14 24.20 0.61
CA ILE A 477 24.53 24.19 1.06
C ILE A 477 25.51 24.54 -0.06
N GLN A 478 25.29 24.09 -1.28
CA GLN A 478 26.16 24.40 -2.42
C GLN A 478 26.24 25.91 -2.71
N ASN A 479 25.28 26.69 -2.25
CA ASN A 479 25.28 28.14 -2.37
C ASN A 479 25.94 28.87 -1.18
N GLU A 480 26.31 28.14 -0.13
CA GLU A 480 27.04 28.70 1.03
C GLU A 480 28.54 28.81 0.73
N THR A 481 29.13 29.96 1.02
CA THR A 481 30.52 30.25 0.66
C THR A 481 31.55 29.42 1.41
N ASN A 482 31.20 28.85 2.56
CA ASN A 482 32.13 28.19 3.47
C ASN A 482 31.76 26.75 3.82
N PHE A 483 30.92 26.08 3.01
CA PHE A 483 30.44 24.74 3.37
C PHE A 483 31.55 23.67 3.53
N LYS A 484 32.73 23.87 2.87
CA LYS A 484 33.89 22.97 2.96
C LYS A 484 34.53 22.93 4.35
N ASP A 485 34.31 23.96 5.17
CA ASP A 485 34.91 24.09 6.50
C ASP A 485 34.15 23.25 7.57
N PHE A 486 33.03 22.61 7.21
CA PHE A 486 32.15 21.94 8.18
C PHE A 486 32.38 20.44 8.34
N ASN A 487 33.45 19.89 7.79
CA ASN A 487 33.81 18.47 7.92
C ASN A 487 32.64 17.52 7.66
N LEU A 488 31.91 17.74 6.55
CA LEU A 488 30.86 16.85 6.07
C LEU A 488 31.44 15.73 5.21
N LEU A 489 30.89 14.54 5.34
CA LEU A 489 31.18 13.43 4.43
C LEU A 489 30.30 13.52 3.19
N GLU A 490 30.88 13.56 2.00
CA GLU A 490 30.14 13.45 0.73
C GLU A 490 30.14 11.99 0.28
N GLY A 491 28.97 11.45 -0.04
CA GLY A 491 28.87 10.08 -0.50
C GLY A 491 27.46 9.69 -0.98
N GLU A 492 27.30 8.42 -1.27
CA GLU A 492 26.02 7.85 -1.71
C GLU A 492 25.38 7.09 -0.56
N ILE A 493 24.10 7.39 -0.27
CA ILE A 493 23.28 6.55 0.62
C ILE A 493 22.51 5.52 -0.20
N LYS A 494 22.38 4.33 0.36
CA LYS A 494 21.49 3.30 -0.18
C LYS A 494 20.03 3.65 0.18
N LEU A 495 19.17 3.61 -0.78
CA LEU A 495 17.74 3.79 -0.63
C LEU A 495 17.04 2.50 -1.03
N LYS A 496 15.81 2.28 -0.56
CA LYS A 496 14.98 1.15 -1.02
C LYS A 496 14.78 1.11 -2.54
N SER A 497 14.86 2.26 -3.21
CA SER A 497 14.64 2.42 -4.65
C SER A 497 15.87 2.88 -5.44
N GLY A 498 17.09 2.84 -4.86
CA GLY A 498 18.30 3.29 -5.55
C GLY A 498 19.36 3.87 -4.64
N LYS A 499 20.09 4.85 -5.14
CA LYS A 499 21.15 5.54 -4.39
C LYS A 499 20.98 7.06 -4.52
N LEU A 500 21.32 7.78 -3.44
CA LEU A 500 21.35 9.23 -3.41
C LEU A 500 22.76 9.71 -3.04
N LYS A 501 23.38 10.53 -3.90
CA LYS A 501 24.60 11.23 -3.56
C LYS A 501 24.29 12.48 -2.72
N THR A 502 24.80 12.54 -1.50
CA THR A 502 24.51 13.64 -0.56
C THR A 502 25.64 13.86 0.46
N PHE A 503 25.42 14.79 1.39
CA PHE A 503 26.28 15.04 2.52
C PHE A 503 25.74 14.36 3.78
N PHE A 504 26.66 13.94 4.66
CA PHE A 504 26.38 13.32 5.95
C PHE A 504 27.02 14.11 7.07
N ILE A 505 26.39 14.07 8.24
CA ILE A 505 27.02 14.53 9.46
C ILE A 505 28.14 13.58 9.84
N ASN A 506 29.39 14.10 9.90
CA ASN A 506 30.57 13.31 10.29
C ASN A 506 30.63 13.17 11.82
N TRP A 507 29.82 12.25 12.37
CA TRP A 507 29.83 11.93 13.80
C TRP A 507 30.84 10.84 14.17
N TYR A 508 31.39 10.15 13.19
CA TYR A 508 32.19 8.95 13.34
C TYR A 508 33.70 9.26 13.45
N ASP A 509 34.14 10.48 13.23
CA ASP A 509 35.54 10.88 13.36
C ASP A 509 36.08 10.89 14.80
N GLU A 510 35.17 10.98 15.81
CA GLU A 510 35.53 10.89 17.21
C GLU A 510 35.58 9.44 17.72
N GLU A 511 36.71 9.02 18.30
CA GLU A 511 36.91 7.67 18.81
C GLU A 511 35.84 7.27 19.83
N LYS A 512 35.46 8.17 20.73
CA LYS A 512 34.41 7.95 21.71
C LYS A 512 33.04 7.58 21.05
N ASN A 513 32.71 8.23 19.96
CA ASN A 513 31.44 7.96 19.26
C ASN A 513 31.48 6.59 18.58
N ARG A 514 32.61 6.21 17.99
CA ARG A 514 32.82 4.86 17.43
C ARG A 514 32.70 3.80 18.52
N ASP A 515 33.35 3.98 19.64
CA ASP A 515 33.33 3.03 20.76
C ASP A 515 31.91 2.87 21.32
N ASN A 516 31.16 3.96 21.50
CA ASN A 516 29.78 3.92 21.95
C ASN A 516 28.89 3.19 20.94
N PHE A 517 29.04 3.46 19.65
CA PHE A 517 28.30 2.78 18.60
C PHE A 517 28.57 1.28 18.58
N TYR A 518 29.85 0.85 18.57
CA TYR A 518 30.21 -0.56 18.61
C TYR A 518 29.73 -1.26 19.89
N ASN A 519 29.77 -0.58 21.03
CA ASN A 519 29.27 -1.14 22.29
C ASN A 519 27.75 -1.38 22.26
N ILE A 520 26.98 -0.47 21.65
CA ILE A 520 25.55 -0.67 21.46
C ILE A 520 25.30 -1.88 20.55
N MET A 521 26.00 -1.95 19.42
CA MET A 521 25.80 -2.99 18.42
C MET A 521 26.23 -4.39 18.89
N ARG A 522 27.21 -4.47 19.79
CA ARG A 522 27.66 -5.75 20.37
C ARG A 522 26.77 -6.28 21.49
N ASN A 523 26.14 -5.39 22.25
CA ASN A 523 25.47 -5.74 23.49
C ASN A 523 23.94 -5.74 23.36
N GLU A 524 23.40 -5.20 22.28
CA GLU A 524 21.96 -5.09 22.07
C GLU A 524 21.44 -6.19 21.13
N VAL A 525 20.20 -6.63 21.36
CA VAL A 525 19.51 -7.53 20.41
C VAL A 525 19.16 -6.74 19.17
N ILE A 526 19.94 -6.93 18.12
CA ILE A 526 19.77 -6.24 16.84
C ILE A 526 18.68 -6.96 16.06
N THR A 527 17.61 -6.25 15.71
CA THR A 527 16.61 -6.77 14.76
C THR A 527 17.23 -6.86 13.35
N PRO A 528 16.74 -7.74 12.46
CA PRO A 528 17.24 -7.84 11.09
C PRO A 528 17.28 -6.49 10.35
N ASP A 529 16.30 -5.62 10.59
CA ASP A 529 16.21 -4.29 9.99
C ASP A 529 17.32 -3.35 10.45
N ILE A 530 17.72 -3.44 11.71
CA ILE A 530 18.84 -2.64 12.26
C ILE A 530 20.18 -3.24 11.84
N SER A 531 20.28 -4.56 11.76
CA SER A 531 21.50 -5.26 11.35
C SER A 531 21.96 -4.84 9.96
N SER A 532 21.04 -4.77 8.99
CA SER A 532 21.37 -4.34 7.62
C SER A 532 21.87 -2.90 7.59
N LYS A 533 21.26 -1.99 8.36
CA LYS A 533 21.67 -0.59 8.48
C LYS A 533 23.05 -0.44 9.13
N TYR A 534 23.34 -1.28 10.12
CA TYR A 534 24.67 -1.32 10.75
C TYR A 534 25.77 -1.66 9.73
N PHE A 535 25.62 -2.78 8.99
CA PHE A 535 26.61 -3.19 7.99
C PHE A 535 26.79 -2.14 6.88
N ASN A 536 25.71 -1.55 6.41
CA ASN A 536 25.78 -0.47 5.42
C ASN A 536 26.55 0.74 5.94
N THR A 537 26.38 1.09 7.22
CA THR A 537 27.04 2.23 7.86
C THR A 537 28.53 1.93 8.08
N GLU A 538 28.87 0.73 8.57
CA GLU A 538 30.26 0.31 8.80
C GLU A 538 31.06 0.26 7.50
N GLU A 539 30.53 -0.39 6.45
CA GLU A 539 31.14 -0.47 5.12
C GLU A 539 31.47 0.93 4.58
N LYS A 540 30.56 1.86 4.75
CA LYS A 540 30.71 3.22 4.28
C LYS A 540 31.79 4.01 5.02
N PHE A 541 31.88 3.90 6.34
CA PHE A 541 32.91 4.56 7.11
C PHE A 541 34.31 3.99 6.86
N GLU A 542 34.44 2.71 6.58
CA GLU A 542 35.70 2.12 6.13
C GLU A 542 36.12 2.63 4.74
N GLU A 543 35.15 2.82 3.83
CA GLU A 543 35.42 3.47 2.52
C GLU A 543 35.97 4.89 2.69
N TYR A 544 35.34 5.71 3.52
CA TYR A 544 35.79 7.09 3.78
C TYR A 544 37.15 7.15 4.47
N ARG A 545 37.40 6.26 5.43
CA ARG A 545 38.69 6.15 6.09
C ARG A 545 39.80 5.82 5.11
N ASN A 546 39.54 4.96 4.15
CA ASN A 546 40.51 4.61 3.11
C ASN A 546 40.74 5.77 2.13
N GLN A 547 39.69 6.54 1.78
CA GLN A 547 39.84 7.75 0.96
C GLN A 547 40.65 8.82 1.68
N ALA A 548 40.36 9.16 2.92
CA ALA A 548 41.09 10.14 3.71
C ALA A 548 42.57 9.76 3.90
N ASN A 549 42.87 8.47 4.04
CA ASN A 549 44.27 7.99 4.13
C ASN A 549 45.02 8.05 2.79
N ASN A 550 44.31 8.04 1.65
CA ASN A 550 44.92 8.20 0.34
C ASN A 550 45.16 9.68 0.00
N ASP A 551 44.25 10.57 0.40
CA ASP A 551 44.38 12.03 0.21
C ASP A 551 45.53 12.64 1.07
N ILE A 552 45.93 11.96 2.17
CA ILE A 552 47.12 12.35 2.99
C ILE A 552 48.42 11.88 2.34
N LYS A 553 48.36 10.94 1.38
CA LYS A 553 49.55 10.39 0.70
C LYS A 553 49.86 11.03 -0.65
N GLU A 554 48.93 11.82 -1.21
CA GLU A 554 49.12 12.73 -2.33
C GLU A 554 49.38 14.18 -1.84
#